data_49c8a56f5ed1039db5c72bd7cd08a80d
#
_entry.id   49c8a56f5ed1039db5c72bd7cd08a80d
#
_cell.length_a   1.000
_cell.length_b   1.000
_cell.length_c   1.000
_cell.angle_alpha   90.00
_cell.angle_beta   90.00
_cell.angle_gamma   90.00
#
_symmetry.space_group_name_H-M   'P 1'
#
loop_
_entity.id
_entity.type
_entity.pdbx_description
1 polymer ?
#
loop_
_entity_poly.entity_id
_entity_poly.type
_entity_poly.pdbx_seq_one_letter_code
_entity_poly.pdbx_strand_id
1 'polypeptide(L)'
;MNNFVAHILVVDDDNGIRSLVKQYLNTHDFLVTTSSSAEDAEEKISIIKFDLIVLDIMMTGKSGLEFIKDNKSKIDIPIILLTARGDAMDRVGGLQIGADDYLAKPFEPKELVLRIKNILNKTQKNDQRRIIKFDNIKIDLNKLLIIRNKDEFKINNTEKIILEKMINNPGKTF
;
A
#
# COMPACT_ATOMS: atom_id res chain seq x y z
N MET A 1 -14.50 -6.95 -18.40
CA MET A 1 -13.40 -7.17 -17.44
C MET A 1 -13.01 -5.79 -16.91
N ASN A 2 -13.17 -5.53 -15.62
CA ASN A 2 -12.65 -4.28 -15.05
C ASN A 2 -11.12 -4.38 -15.06
N ASN A 3 -10.48 -3.69 -16.00
CA ASN A 3 -9.03 -3.53 -15.97
C ASN A 3 -8.72 -2.59 -14.77
N PHE A 4 -8.41 -3.18 -13.62
CA PHE A 4 -7.90 -2.43 -12.49
C PHE A 4 -6.50 -1.92 -12.85
N VAL A 5 -6.35 -0.61 -12.96
CA VAL A 5 -5.07 0.07 -13.15
C VAL A 5 -4.63 0.59 -11.78
N ALA A 6 -3.56 0.04 -11.24
CA ALA A 6 -3.05 0.46 -9.95
C ALA A 6 -2.42 1.86 -10.03
N HIS A 7 -2.72 2.72 -9.07
CA HIS A 7 -2.21 4.08 -8.97
C HIS A 7 -1.03 4.15 -8.00
N ILE A 8 0.14 4.46 -8.52
CA ILE A 8 1.40 4.49 -7.78
C ILE A 8 1.81 5.94 -7.52
N LEU A 9 2.16 6.26 -6.28
CA LEU A 9 2.81 7.52 -5.92
C LEU A 9 4.32 7.30 -5.88
N VAL A 10 5.08 8.11 -6.61
CA VAL A 10 6.55 8.09 -6.61
C VAL A 10 7.05 9.38 -5.97
N VAL A 11 7.78 9.25 -4.86
CA VAL A 11 8.29 10.35 -4.06
C VAL A 11 9.81 10.30 -4.02
N ASP A 12 10.46 11.29 -4.58
CA ASP A 12 11.93 11.39 -4.69
C ASP A 12 12.27 12.85 -5.01
N ASP A 13 13.28 13.46 -4.43
CA ASP A 13 13.65 14.86 -4.74
C ASP A 13 14.44 15.00 -6.04
N ASP A 14 15.02 13.91 -6.57
CA ASP A 14 15.66 13.87 -7.88
C ASP A 14 14.65 13.80 -9.02
N ASN A 15 14.56 14.86 -9.82
CA ASN A 15 13.65 14.94 -10.95
C ASN A 15 13.96 13.93 -12.07
N GLY A 16 15.22 13.56 -12.25
CA GLY A 16 15.63 12.55 -13.23
C GLY A 16 15.11 11.16 -12.86
N ILE A 17 15.28 10.77 -11.60
CA ILE A 17 14.78 9.50 -11.07
C ILE A 17 13.26 9.48 -11.15
N ARG A 18 12.56 10.52 -10.69
CA ARG A 18 11.09 10.59 -10.78
C ARG A 18 10.58 10.43 -12.20
N SER A 19 11.22 11.13 -13.16
CA SER A 19 10.80 11.08 -14.57
C SER A 19 11.04 9.71 -15.18
N LEU A 20 12.18 9.10 -14.93
CA LEU A 20 12.53 7.76 -15.41
C LEU A 20 11.56 6.70 -14.86
N VAL A 21 11.35 6.71 -13.54
CA VAL A 21 10.46 5.75 -12.87
C VAL A 21 9.02 5.92 -13.37
N LYS A 22 8.51 7.16 -13.45
CA LYS A 22 7.18 7.44 -14.00
C LYS A 22 7.02 6.91 -15.42
N GLN A 23 7.96 7.24 -16.31
CA GLN A 23 7.90 6.78 -17.70
C GLN A 23 7.88 5.25 -17.77
N TYR A 24 8.76 4.59 -17.03
CA TYR A 24 8.87 3.14 -17.06
C TYR A 24 7.63 2.45 -16.47
N LEU A 25 7.10 2.93 -15.35
CA LEU A 25 5.89 2.37 -14.75
C LEU A 25 4.65 2.56 -15.65
N ASN A 26 4.54 3.71 -16.33
CA ASN A 26 3.44 3.95 -17.28
C ASN A 26 3.47 2.94 -18.46
N THR A 27 4.65 2.50 -18.92
CA THR A 27 4.75 1.45 -19.98
C THR A 27 4.35 0.06 -19.49
N HIS A 28 4.14 -0.09 -18.16
CA HIS A 28 3.74 -1.36 -17.52
C HIS A 28 2.31 -1.31 -16.94
N ASP A 29 1.47 -0.43 -17.50
CA ASP A 29 0.05 -0.28 -17.19
C ASP A 29 -0.23 0.21 -15.75
N PHE A 30 0.68 1.01 -15.15
CA PHE A 30 0.43 1.72 -13.91
C PHE A 30 0.04 3.17 -14.18
N LEU A 31 -0.90 3.70 -13.40
CA LEU A 31 -1.12 5.13 -13.30
C LEU A 31 -0.10 5.70 -12.28
N VAL A 32 0.63 6.76 -12.65
CA VAL A 32 1.71 7.28 -11.80
C VAL A 32 1.56 8.76 -11.54
N THR A 33 1.47 9.11 -10.26
CA THR A 33 1.63 10.47 -9.75
C THR A 33 3.00 10.60 -9.10
N THR A 34 3.63 11.77 -9.21
CA THR A 34 4.96 12.02 -8.63
C THR A 34 4.90 13.14 -7.60
N SER A 35 5.76 13.08 -6.59
CA SER A 35 6.00 14.13 -5.59
C SER A 35 7.49 14.39 -5.45
N SER A 36 7.86 15.65 -5.24
CA SER A 36 9.26 16.06 -5.07
C SER A 36 9.68 16.21 -3.61
N SER A 37 8.75 16.08 -2.67
CA SER A 37 9.02 16.13 -1.23
C SER A 37 8.00 15.32 -0.45
N ALA A 38 8.28 15.10 0.83
CA ALA A 38 7.37 14.43 1.76
C ALA A 38 6.07 15.23 1.96
N GLU A 39 6.16 16.56 2.06
CA GLU A 39 5.02 17.46 2.26
C GLU A 39 4.06 17.43 1.05
N ASP A 40 4.60 17.50 -0.16
CA ASP A 40 3.82 17.38 -1.40
C ASP A 40 3.16 15.99 -1.52
N ALA A 41 3.84 14.93 -1.03
CA ALA A 41 3.25 13.60 -0.95
C ALA A 41 2.11 13.52 0.07
N GLU A 42 2.26 14.13 1.25
CA GLU A 42 1.22 14.20 2.29
C GLU A 42 -0.04 14.91 1.78
N GLU A 43 0.11 16.02 1.08
CA GLU A 43 -1.00 16.72 0.46
C GLU A 43 -1.74 15.81 -0.53
N LYS A 44 -1.01 15.14 -1.43
CA LYS A 44 -1.58 14.28 -2.45
C LYS A 44 -2.32 13.07 -1.88
N ILE A 45 -1.78 12.39 -0.87
CA ILE A 45 -2.45 11.24 -0.23
C ILE A 45 -3.70 11.64 0.55
N SER A 46 -3.83 12.90 0.97
CA SER A 46 -5.05 13.41 1.60
C SER A 46 -6.23 13.54 0.63
N ILE A 47 -5.96 13.67 -0.66
CA ILE A 47 -6.94 13.97 -1.71
C ILE A 47 -7.12 12.78 -2.66
N ILE A 48 -6.05 12.04 -2.94
CA ILE A 48 -5.99 10.98 -3.95
C ILE A 48 -5.73 9.64 -3.28
N LYS A 49 -6.47 8.61 -3.69
CA LYS A 49 -6.19 7.23 -3.31
C LYS A 49 -5.06 6.66 -4.15
N PHE A 50 -4.04 6.13 -3.48
CA PHE A 50 -2.96 5.37 -4.09
C PHE A 50 -3.00 3.92 -3.64
N ASP A 51 -2.53 3.03 -4.49
CA ASP A 51 -2.45 1.59 -4.21
C ASP A 51 -1.08 1.18 -3.69
N LEU A 52 -0.03 2.01 -3.94
CA LEU A 52 1.32 1.82 -3.45
C LEU A 52 2.11 3.13 -3.53
N ILE A 53 3.05 3.32 -2.60
CA ILE A 53 4.00 4.43 -2.58
C ILE A 53 5.40 3.88 -2.81
N VAL A 54 6.13 4.47 -3.75
CA VAL A 54 7.57 4.31 -3.92
C VAL A 54 8.21 5.57 -3.34
N LEU A 55 9.02 5.44 -2.29
CA LEU A 55 9.47 6.55 -1.46
C LEU A 55 10.99 6.52 -1.30
N ASP A 56 11.67 7.59 -1.69
CA ASP A 56 13.08 7.76 -1.37
C ASP A 56 13.27 8.05 0.12
N ILE A 57 14.28 7.44 0.73
CA ILE A 57 14.67 7.73 2.11
C ILE A 57 15.38 9.08 2.20
N MET A 58 16.30 9.34 1.25
CA MET A 58 17.21 10.46 1.29
C MET A 58 16.64 11.65 0.49
N MET A 59 15.72 12.37 1.09
CA MET A 59 15.15 13.58 0.49
C MET A 59 15.57 14.84 1.24
N THR A 60 15.63 15.95 0.53
CA THR A 60 15.88 17.27 1.12
C THR A 60 14.69 17.66 2.00
N GLY A 61 14.95 18.15 3.21
CA GLY A 61 13.92 18.48 4.19
C GLY A 61 13.49 17.25 4.98
N LYS A 62 12.20 16.88 4.91
CA LYS A 62 11.65 15.71 5.61
C LYS A 62 12.06 14.42 4.90
N SER A 63 12.74 13.54 5.60
CA SER A 63 13.17 12.24 5.08
C SER A 63 12.01 11.26 4.85
N GLY A 64 12.22 10.24 4.00
CA GLY A 64 11.21 9.19 3.80
C GLY A 64 10.89 8.39 5.06
N LEU A 65 11.85 8.23 5.98
CA LEU A 65 11.61 7.55 7.26
C LEU A 65 10.72 8.38 8.19
N GLU A 66 10.93 9.70 8.24
CA GLU A 66 10.07 10.62 9.00
C GLU A 66 8.66 10.66 8.41
N PHE A 67 8.55 10.67 7.07
CA PHE A 67 7.26 10.58 6.40
C PHE A 67 6.47 9.33 6.83
N ILE A 68 7.10 8.15 6.84
CA ILE A 68 6.44 6.91 7.28
C ILE A 68 6.00 7.02 8.73
N LYS A 69 6.90 7.46 9.62
CA LYS A 69 6.64 7.59 11.06
C LYS A 69 5.42 8.46 11.36
N ASP A 70 5.31 9.59 10.67
CA ASP A 70 4.24 10.57 10.91
C ASP A 70 2.89 10.15 10.30
N ASN A 71 2.94 9.28 9.30
CA ASN A 71 1.76 8.86 8.56
C ASN A 71 1.31 7.41 8.83
N LYS A 72 2.09 6.61 9.56
CA LYS A 72 1.83 5.18 9.82
C LYS A 72 0.44 4.87 10.37
N SER A 73 -0.11 5.75 11.20
CA SER A 73 -1.45 5.59 11.79
C SER A 73 -2.58 6.07 10.88
N LYS A 74 -2.25 6.79 9.81
CA LYS A 74 -3.21 7.46 8.93
C LYS A 74 -3.36 6.77 7.58
N ILE A 75 -2.31 6.07 7.12
CA ILE A 75 -2.28 5.43 5.80
C ILE A 75 -2.09 3.92 5.94
N ASP A 76 -2.91 3.17 5.21
CA ASP A 76 -2.80 1.71 5.04
C ASP A 76 -2.38 1.40 3.59
N ILE A 77 -1.45 2.21 3.07
CA ILE A 77 -0.93 2.11 1.71
C ILE A 77 0.44 1.43 1.80
N PRO A 78 0.69 0.33 1.07
CA PRO A 78 1.99 -0.33 1.06
C PRO A 78 3.08 0.59 0.51
N ILE A 79 4.28 0.51 1.10
CA ILE A 79 5.41 1.37 0.81
C ILE A 79 6.63 0.56 0.41
N ILE A 80 7.22 0.89 -0.74
CA ILE A 80 8.57 0.47 -1.13
C ILE A 80 9.53 1.61 -0.87
N LEU A 81 10.56 1.39 -0.05
CA LEU A 81 11.61 2.36 0.20
C LEU A 81 12.73 2.24 -0.85
N LEU A 82 13.14 3.38 -1.39
CA LEU A 82 14.38 3.48 -2.16
C LEU A 82 15.53 3.91 -1.21
N THR A 83 16.64 3.16 -1.20
CA THR A 83 17.74 3.40 -0.27
C THR A 83 19.06 3.55 -1.02
N ALA A 84 20.02 4.30 -0.47
CA ALA A 84 21.39 4.27 -0.97
C ALA A 84 22.02 2.89 -0.73
N ARG A 85 22.92 2.47 -1.62
CA ARG A 85 23.64 1.18 -1.52
C ARG A 85 24.60 1.21 -0.33
N GLY A 86 24.35 0.36 0.68
CA GLY A 86 25.27 0.21 1.82
C GLY A 86 24.66 0.49 3.20
N ASP A 87 23.54 1.18 3.29
CA ASP A 87 22.90 1.49 4.57
C ASP A 87 22.08 0.30 5.10
N ALA A 88 22.80 -0.63 5.78
CA ALA A 88 22.15 -1.74 6.48
C ALA A 88 21.25 -1.25 7.62
N MET A 89 21.60 -0.11 8.24
CA MET A 89 20.79 0.51 9.31
C MET A 89 19.46 1.05 8.77
N ASP A 90 19.46 1.66 7.58
CA ASP A 90 18.21 2.17 6.97
C ASP A 90 17.27 1.05 6.57
N ARG A 91 17.80 -0.11 6.18
CA ARG A 91 16.96 -1.29 5.87
C ARG A 91 16.27 -1.86 7.10
N VAL A 92 17.01 -2.01 8.21
CA VAL A 92 16.46 -2.52 9.47
C VAL A 92 15.49 -1.48 10.06
N GLY A 93 15.84 -0.21 10.03
CA GLY A 93 14.98 0.89 10.46
C GLY A 93 13.70 0.98 9.65
N GLY A 94 13.78 0.89 8.32
CA GLY A 94 12.63 0.98 7.42
C GLY A 94 11.61 -0.17 7.62
N LEU A 95 12.09 -1.40 7.79
CA LEU A 95 11.21 -2.55 8.06
C LEU A 95 10.57 -2.47 9.46
N GLN A 96 11.30 -2.01 10.49
CA GLN A 96 10.78 -1.80 11.84
C GLN A 96 9.73 -0.66 11.89
N ILE A 97 9.88 0.35 11.03
CA ILE A 97 8.96 1.50 10.94
C ILE A 97 7.70 1.14 10.16
N GLY A 98 7.72 0.09 9.31
CA GLY A 98 6.52 -0.42 8.63
C GLY A 98 6.50 -0.29 7.12
N ALA A 99 7.65 -0.21 6.46
CA ALA A 99 7.73 -0.38 5.00
C ALA A 99 7.50 -1.86 4.63
N ASP A 100 6.88 -2.10 3.47
CA ASP A 100 6.57 -3.45 2.97
C ASP A 100 7.72 -4.07 2.19
N ASP A 101 8.57 -3.25 1.58
CA ASP A 101 9.77 -3.67 0.86
C ASP A 101 10.78 -2.53 0.74
N TYR A 102 11.99 -2.84 0.30
CA TYR A 102 13.03 -1.85 0.01
C TYR A 102 13.79 -2.22 -1.26
N LEU A 103 14.34 -1.21 -1.95
CA LEU A 103 15.11 -1.35 -3.17
C LEU A 103 16.33 -0.42 -3.13
N ALA A 104 17.53 -0.99 -3.25
CA ALA A 104 18.77 -0.22 -3.20
C ALA A 104 19.05 0.53 -4.52
N LYS A 105 19.39 1.80 -4.45
CA LYS A 105 19.91 2.60 -5.59
C LYS A 105 21.40 2.29 -5.82
N PRO A 106 21.87 2.16 -7.08
CA PRO A 106 21.09 2.15 -8.31
C PRO A 106 20.35 0.82 -8.50
N PHE A 107 19.16 0.86 -9.09
CA PHE A 107 18.32 -0.31 -9.35
C PHE A 107 17.91 -0.41 -10.82
N GLU A 108 17.61 -1.63 -11.25
CA GLU A 108 16.99 -1.87 -12.53
C GLU A 108 15.49 -1.56 -12.47
N PRO A 109 14.93 -0.72 -13.37
CA PRO A 109 13.50 -0.38 -13.35
C PRO A 109 12.58 -1.61 -13.40
N LYS A 110 13.01 -2.69 -14.06
CA LYS A 110 12.30 -3.97 -14.10
C LYS A 110 12.15 -4.60 -12.70
N GLU A 111 13.16 -4.46 -11.84
CA GLU A 111 13.10 -4.97 -10.47
C GLU A 111 12.01 -4.24 -9.68
N LEU A 112 11.94 -2.92 -9.79
CA LEU A 112 10.88 -2.13 -9.16
C LEU A 112 9.49 -2.59 -9.59
N VAL A 113 9.25 -2.80 -10.90
CA VAL A 113 7.98 -3.31 -11.41
C VAL A 113 7.61 -4.67 -10.81
N LEU A 114 8.56 -5.59 -10.70
CA LEU A 114 8.32 -6.92 -10.11
C LEU A 114 7.94 -6.82 -8.63
N ARG A 115 8.60 -5.95 -7.86
CA ARG A 115 8.30 -5.70 -6.45
C ARG A 115 6.92 -5.10 -6.27
N ILE A 116 6.58 -4.07 -7.03
CA ILE A 116 5.24 -3.47 -7.05
C ILE A 116 4.17 -4.54 -7.31
N LYS A 117 4.31 -5.32 -8.38
CA LYS A 117 3.36 -6.39 -8.72
C LYS A 117 3.22 -7.43 -7.60
N ASN A 118 4.32 -7.82 -6.96
CA ASN A 118 4.30 -8.78 -5.85
C ASN A 118 3.53 -8.24 -4.64
N ILE A 119 3.74 -6.97 -4.28
CA ILE A 119 3.05 -6.34 -3.15
C ILE A 119 1.55 -6.20 -3.46
N LEU A 120 1.20 -5.65 -4.62
CA LEU A 120 -0.20 -5.48 -5.03
C LEU A 120 -0.95 -6.82 -5.09
N ASN A 121 -0.31 -7.89 -5.58
CA ASN A 121 -0.90 -9.22 -5.58
C ASN A 121 -1.15 -9.76 -4.17
N LYS A 122 -0.25 -9.49 -3.21
CA LYS A 122 -0.44 -9.86 -1.80
C LYS A 122 -1.60 -9.10 -1.17
N THR A 123 -1.68 -7.80 -1.42
CA THR A 123 -2.75 -6.93 -0.91
C THR A 123 -4.10 -7.37 -1.46
N GLN A 124 -4.21 -7.61 -2.78
CA GLN A 124 -5.45 -8.09 -3.41
C GLN A 124 -5.87 -9.46 -2.88
N LYS A 125 -4.93 -10.39 -2.65
CA LYS A 125 -5.24 -11.69 -2.04
C LYS A 125 -5.72 -11.55 -0.60
N ASN A 126 -5.16 -10.63 0.17
CA ASN A 126 -5.62 -10.31 1.52
C ASN A 126 -7.01 -9.68 1.49
N ASP A 127 -7.29 -8.79 0.54
CA ASP A 127 -8.62 -8.21 0.34
C ASP A 127 -9.66 -9.26 -0.04
N GLN A 128 -9.30 -10.22 -0.90
CA GLN A 128 -10.20 -11.34 -1.22
C GLN A 128 -10.46 -12.26 -0.02
N ARG A 129 -9.48 -12.48 0.86
CA ARG A 129 -9.66 -13.24 2.12
C ARG A 129 -10.57 -12.53 3.12
N ARG A 130 -10.75 -11.22 3.00
CA ARG A 130 -11.69 -10.43 3.82
C ARG A 130 -13.11 -10.48 3.29
N ILE A 131 -13.36 -11.16 2.15
CA ILE A 131 -14.68 -11.48 1.64
C ILE A 131 -14.99 -12.93 1.97
N ILE A 132 -15.91 -13.13 2.88
CA ILE A 132 -16.33 -14.46 3.32
C ILE A 132 -17.68 -14.77 2.67
N LYS A 133 -17.78 -15.96 2.10
CA LYS A 133 -19.03 -16.46 1.52
C LYS A 133 -19.43 -17.71 2.27
N PHE A 134 -20.62 -17.71 2.81
CA PHE A 134 -21.22 -18.86 3.46
C PHE A 134 -22.69 -18.94 3.05
N ASP A 135 -23.04 -19.98 2.29
CA ASP A 135 -24.37 -20.18 1.73
C ASP A 135 -24.88 -18.93 0.99
N ASN A 136 -25.93 -18.30 1.42
CA ASN A 136 -26.52 -17.08 0.86
C ASN A 136 -26.01 -15.78 1.52
N ILE A 137 -24.97 -15.88 2.37
CA ILE A 137 -24.38 -14.74 3.07
C ILE A 137 -23.01 -14.43 2.47
N LYS A 138 -22.77 -13.16 2.14
CA LYS A 138 -21.48 -12.62 1.78
C LYS A 138 -21.12 -11.52 2.78
N ILE A 139 -19.99 -11.67 3.46
CA ILE A 139 -19.46 -10.67 4.40
C ILE A 139 -18.26 -10.01 3.73
N ASP A 140 -18.35 -8.72 3.51
CA ASP A 140 -17.26 -7.88 2.98
C ASP A 140 -16.74 -6.99 4.12
N LEU A 141 -15.67 -7.43 4.77
CA LEU A 141 -15.08 -6.74 5.92
C LEU A 141 -14.39 -5.43 5.55
N ASN A 142 -14.03 -5.25 4.27
CA ASN A 142 -13.44 -4.00 3.79
C ASN A 142 -14.52 -2.93 3.61
N LYS A 143 -15.69 -3.33 3.07
CA LYS A 143 -16.82 -2.43 2.85
C LYS A 143 -17.69 -2.27 4.08
N LEU A 144 -17.40 -3.00 5.18
CA LEU A 144 -18.25 -3.06 6.37
C LEU A 144 -19.69 -3.47 6.02
N LEU A 145 -19.83 -4.53 5.21
CA LEU A 145 -21.10 -4.91 4.63
C LEU A 145 -21.35 -6.42 4.75
N ILE A 146 -22.54 -6.79 5.19
CA ILE A 146 -23.06 -8.14 5.12
C ILE A 146 -24.20 -8.15 4.10
N ILE A 147 -24.12 -9.02 3.11
CA ILE A 147 -25.14 -9.21 2.09
C ILE A 147 -25.76 -10.59 2.30
N ARG A 148 -27.08 -10.62 2.49
CA ARG A 148 -27.87 -11.85 2.58
C ARG A 148 -28.96 -11.82 1.52
N ASN A 149 -28.88 -12.72 0.54
CA ASN A 149 -29.73 -12.70 -0.66
C ASN A 149 -29.56 -11.37 -1.44
N LYS A 150 -30.50 -10.42 -1.28
CA LYS A 150 -30.47 -9.06 -1.87
C LYS A 150 -30.43 -7.96 -0.82
N ASP A 151 -30.49 -8.31 0.46
CA ASP A 151 -30.50 -7.35 1.54
C ASP A 151 -29.07 -7.02 1.98
N GLU A 152 -28.79 -5.75 2.18
CA GLU A 152 -27.48 -5.22 2.58
C GLU A 152 -27.56 -4.66 4.00
N PHE A 153 -26.66 -5.12 4.88
CA PHE A 153 -26.55 -4.70 6.27
C PHE A 153 -25.16 -4.10 6.49
N LYS A 154 -25.11 -2.84 6.91
CA LYS A 154 -23.84 -2.18 7.29
C LYS A 154 -23.44 -2.64 8.69
N ILE A 155 -22.15 -2.91 8.86
CA ILE A 155 -21.54 -3.20 10.15
C ILE A 155 -20.60 -2.07 10.55
N ASN A 156 -20.40 -1.89 11.85
CA ASN A 156 -19.42 -0.93 12.37
C ASN A 156 -18.04 -1.59 12.60
N ASN A 157 -17.05 -0.77 12.97
CA ASN A 157 -15.69 -1.29 13.19
C ASN A 157 -15.57 -2.28 14.36
N THR A 158 -16.39 -2.15 15.40
CA THR A 158 -16.43 -3.09 16.53
C THR A 158 -16.95 -4.45 16.09
N GLU A 159 -18.03 -4.47 15.31
CA GLU A 159 -18.59 -5.69 14.75
C GLU A 159 -17.61 -6.36 13.77
N LYS A 160 -16.90 -5.58 12.96
CA LYS A 160 -15.80 -6.09 12.11
C LYS A 160 -14.73 -6.80 12.92
N ILE A 161 -14.23 -6.20 14.01
CA ILE A 161 -13.20 -6.80 14.87
C ILE A 161 -13.70 -8.13 15.47
N ILE A 162 -14.96 -8.18 15.92
CA ILE A 162 -15.56 -9.40 16.44
C ILE A 162 -15.62 -10.48 15.35
N LEU A 163 -16.11 -10.15 14.16
CA LEU A 163 -16.18 -11.07 13.03
C LEU A 163 -14.82 -11.59 12.62
N GLU A 164 -13.81 -10.73 12.51
CA GLU A 164 -12.41 -11.12 12.21
C GLU A 164 -11.88 -12.10 13.27
N LYS A 165 -12.16 -11.85 14.55
CA LYS A 165 -11.74 -12.73 15.64
C LYS A 165 -12.41 -14.10 15.57
N MET A 166 -13.70 -14.15 15.27
CA MET A 166 -14.46 -15.41 15.09
C MET A 166 -13.96 -16.21 13.89
N ILE A 167 -13.73 -15.55 12.76
CA ILE A 167 -13.27 -16.17 11.51
C ILE A 167 -11.89 -16.77 11.65
N ASN A 168 -10.98 -16.07 12.34
CA ASN A 168 -9.60 -16.53 12.56
C ASN A 168 -9.52 -17.63 13.63
N ASN A 169 -10.59 -17.91 14.37
CA ASN A 169 -10.63 -18.93 15.43
C ASN A 169 -11.90 -19.77 15.34
N PRO A 170 -12.09 -20.53 14.27
CA PRO A 170 -13.31 -21.32 14.11
C PRO A 170 -13.44 -22.35 15.23
N GLY A 171 -14.66 -22.46 15.82
CA GLY A 171 -14.98 -23.41 16.89
C GLY A 171 -14.55 -22.99 18.30
N LYS A 172 -14.01 -21.77 18.50
CA LYS A 172 -13.79 -21.22 19.84
C LYS A 172 -14.98 -20.35 20.26
N THR A 173 -15.44 -20.53 21.49
CA THR A 173 -16.37 -19.61 22.18
C THR A 173 -15.57 -18.44 22.75
N PHE A 174 -16.12 -17.22 22.64
CA PHE A 174 -15.54 -15.97 23.12
C PHE A 174 -16.43 -15.38 24.20
#